data_8d679619f67aaf996d9ad7165820910f
#
_entry.id   8d679619f67aaf996d9ad7165820910f
#
_cell.length_a   1.000
_cell.length_b   1.000
_cell.length_c   1.000
_cell.angle_alpha   90.00
_cell.angle_beta   90.00
_cell.angle_gamma   90.00
#
_symmetry.space_group_name_H-M   'P 1'
#
loop_
_entity.id
_entity.type
_entity.pdbx_description
1 polymer ?
#
loop_
_entity_poly.entity_id
_entity_poly.type
_entity_poly.pdbx_seq_one_letter_code
_entity_poly.pdbx_strand_id
1 'polypeptide(L)'
;RLHNGIGKYVRIDGDNYVEVSQSLRQLISRLRLYNDDLENRIAIPELALASLDNEFDDAFASSNGDLLAIRDRITKSQIAEFVIPSTLNGELKNYQIDGYKWMMRTLSWSGGVCLADDMGLGKTIQTIAVMLQKRDDGPILVVAPTSVVLNWQSELVRFAPSLNTKILNQCAHKTKMIDEISFGDVLVASYGMMLTQIANLEKKEWGIIVLDEAHAIKNYNTKAFK
;
A
#
# COMPACT_ATOMS: atom_id res chain seq x y z
N ARG A 1 29.15 -17.96 -5.87
CA ARG A 1 29.44 -16.68 -6.59
C ARG A 1 28.54 -16.61 -7.83
N LEU A 2 27.37 -15.96 -7.67
CA LEU A 2 26.37 -15.75 -8.74
C LEU A 2 26.47 -14.30 -9.23
N HIS A 3 27.61 -13.91 -9.76
CA HIS A 3 27.93 -12.51 -10.13
C HIS A 3 27.66 -12.24 -11.58
N ASN A 4 26.91 -12.76 -12.38
CA ASN A 4 26.45 -12.32 -13.72
C ASN A 4 25.52 -13.36 -14.31
N GLY A 5 24.21 -13.13 -14.26
CA GLY A 5 23.20 -13.96 -14.92
C GLY A 5 23.25 -15.43 -14.51
N ILE A 6 22.13 -16.01 -14.07
CA ILE A 6 22.14 -17.43 -13.77
C ILE A 6 22.32 -18.17 -15.08
N GLY A 7 23.49 -18.78 -15.25
CA GLY A 7 23.78 -19.62 -16.39
C GLY A 7 22.79 -20.81 -16.47
N LYS A 8 22.72 -21.43 -17.63
CA LYS A 8 21.91 -22.65 -17.83
C LYS A 8 22.29 -23.76 -16.84
N TYR A 9 23.54 -23.76 -16.33
CA TYR A 9 24.09 -24.76 -15.46
C TYR A 9 24.69 -24.12 -14.19
N VAL A 10 24.43 -24.72 -13.03
CA VAL A 10 25.04 -24.38 -11.74
C VAL A 10 25.94 -25.53 -11.30
N ARG A 11 27.16 -25.20 -10.91
CA ARG A 11 28.11 -26.17 -10.34
C ARG A 11 27.71 -26.46 -8.91
N ILE A 12 27.51 -27.72 -8.57
CA ILE A 12 27.15 -28.17 -7.21
C ILE A 12 28.41 -28.58 -6.44
N ASP A 13 29.18 -29.53 -6.98
CA ASP A 13 30.38 -30.02 -6.34
C ASP A 13 31.33 -30.63 -7.39
N GLY A 14 32.64 -30.41 -7.23
CA GLY A 14 33.63 -30.90 -8.16
C GLY A 14 33.32 -30.51 -9.63
N ASP A 15 33.16 -31.47 -10.51
CA ASP A 15 32.81 -31.28 -11.93
C ASP A 15 31.32 -31.57 -12.22
N ASN A 16 30.49 -31.66 -11.18
CA ASN A 16 29.07 -31.90 -11.33
C ASN A 16 28.31 -30.58 -11.54
N TYR A 17 27.54 -30.53 -12.62
CA TYR A 17 26.70 -29.39 -13.00
C TYR A 17 25.24 -29.85 -13.08
N VAL A 18 24.33 -29.01 -12.55
CA VAL A 18 22.88 -29.20 -12.66
C VAL A 18 22.31 -28.14 -13.59
N GLU A 19 21.48 -28.58 -14.51
CA GLU A 19 20.71 -27.66 -15.36
C GLU A 19 19.62 -26.97 -14.54
N VAL A 20 19.65 -25.64 -14.54
CA VAL A 20 18.62 -24.83 -13.89
C VAL A 20 17.46 -24.67 -14.85
N SER A 21 16.27 -25.10 -14.45
CA SER A 21 15.05 -24.95 -15.26
C SER A 21 14.80 -23.50 -15.64
N GLN A 22 14.10 -23.28 -16.74
CA GLN A 22 13.78 -21.93 -17.21
C GLN A 22 12.91 -21.18 -16.18
N SER A 23 11.94 -21.86 -15.57
CA SER A 23 11.08 -21.33 -14.51
C SER A 23 11.90 -20.87 -13.29
N LEU A 24 12.85 -21.66 -12.82
CA LEU A 24 13.71 -21.31 -11.70
C LEU A 24 14.61 -20.10 -12.03
N ARG A 25 15.11 -19.99 -13.25
CA ARG A 25 15.89 -18.81 -13.70
C ARG A 25 15.05 -17.54 -13.72
N GLN A 26 13.80 -17.62 -14.20
CA GLN A 26 12.86 -16.50 -14.19
C GLN A 26 12.52 -16.07 -12.78
N LEU A 27 12.23 -17.03 -11.89
CA LEU A 27 11.97 -16.79 -10.48
C LEU A 27 13.13 -16.06 -9.80
N ILE A 28 14.37 -16.56 -9.95
CA ILE A 28 15.56 -15.95 -9.34
C ILE A 28 15.81 -14.54 -9.93
N SER A 29 15.57 -14.33 -11.23
CA SER A 29 15.68 -13.00 -11.85
C SER A 29 14.69 -12.00 -11.26
N ARG A 30 13.47 -12.43 -10.98
CA ARG A 30 12.45 -11.58 -10.31
C ARG A 30 12.79 -11.34 -8.84
N LEU A 31 13.25 -12.36 -8.12
CA LEU A 31 13.66 -12.21 -6.72
C LEU A 31 14.83 -11.23 -6.55
N ARG A 32 15.73 -11.14 -7.55
CA ARG A 32 16.81 -10.15 -7.55
C ARG A 32 16.33 -8.70 -7.59
N LEU A 33 15.14 -8.43 -8.13
CA LEU A 33 14.55 -7.08 -8.11
C LEU A 33 14.26 -6.58 -6.69
N TYR A 34 14.15 -7.49 -5.72
CA TYR A 34 13.81 -7.18 -4.34
C TYR A 34 15.01 -7.26 -3.38
N ASN A 35 16.11 -7.89 -3.80
CA ASN A 35 17.31 -8.00 -2.98
C ASN A 35 18.56 -8.26 -3.84
N ASP A 36 19.54 -7.37 -3.76
CA ASP A 36 20.80 -7.49 -4.51
C ASP A 36 21.75 -8.53 -3.90
N ASP A 37 21.54 -8.91 -2.63
CA ASP A 37 22.40 -9.85 -1.89
C ASP A 37 21.64 -11.15 -1.57
N LEU A 38 21.81 -12.16 -2.43
CA LEU A 38 21.17 -13.48 -2.31
C LEU A 38 21.99 -14.50 -1.48
N GLU A 39 23.03 -14.05 -0.77
CA GLU A 39 24.01 -15.03 -0.23
C GLU A 39 23.48 -15.90 0.92
N ASN A 40 22.44 -15.48 1.71
CA ASN A 40 21.98 -16.31 2.84
C ASN A 40 20.47 -16.32 3.14
N ARG A 41 19.73 -15.26 2.86
CA ARG A 41 18.26 -15.18 3.04
C ARG A 41 17.67 -14.14 2.10
N ILE A 42 16.60 -14.51 1.42
CA ILE A 42 15.84 -13.58 0.59
C ILE A 42 14.66 -13.09 1.43
N ALA A 43 14.67 -11.82 1.82
CA ALA A 43 13.48 -11.18 2.38
C ALA A 43 12.59 -10.73 1.22
N ILE A 44 11.50 -11.44 0.97
CA ILE A 44 10.53 -11.09 -0.07
C ILE A 44 9.43 -10.28 0.60
N PRO A 45 9.18 -9.03 0.17
CA PRO A 45 8.03 -8.27 0.65
C PRO A 45 6.72 -9.02 0.36
N GLU A 46 5.75 -8.98 1.27
CA GLU A 46 4.45 -9.66 1.09
C GLU A 46 3.77 -9.31 -0.24
N LEU A 47 3.86 -8.05 -0.65
CA LEU A 47 3.37 -7.57 -1.95
C LEU A 47 4.00 -8.26 -3.16
N ALA A 48 5.28 -8.64 -3.06
CA ALA A 48 5.98 -9.35 -4.13
C ALA A 48 5.54 -10.80 -4.24
N LEU A 49 5.09 -11.41 -3.14
CA LEU A 49 4.58 -12.79 -3.14
C LEU A 49 3.34 -12.95 -4.03
N ALA A 50 2.46 -11.96 -4.09
CA ALA A 50 1.29 -11.98 -4.98
C ALA A 50 1.67 -12.05 -6.47
N SER A 51 2.81 -11.47 -6.86
CA SER A 51 3.30 -11.53 -8.24
C SER A 51 3.97 -12.86 -8.59
N LEU A 52 4.27 -13.67 -7.57
CA LEU A 52 4.98 -14.95 -7.70
C LEU A 52 4.05 -16.17 -7.49
N ASP A 53 2.77 -15.94 -7.19
CA ASP A 53 1.80 -16.98 -6.78
C ASP A 53 1.69 -18.14 -7.78
N ASN A 54 1.86 -17.90 -9.09
CA ASN A 54 1.81 -18.94 -10.13
C ASN A 54 3.13 -19.69 -10.33
N GLU A 55 4.21 -19.29 -9.65
CA GLU A 55 5.56 -19.84 -9.87
C GLU A 55 6.07 -20.66 -8.66
N PHE A 56 5.37 -20.56 -7.53
CA PHE A 56 5.64 -21.39 -6.36
C PHE A 56 4.84 -22.69 -6.46
N ASP A 57 5.47 -23.72 -6.96
CA ASP A 57 4.96 -25.09 -6.91
C ASP A 57 4.86 -25.53 -5.43
N ASP A 58 3.92 -26.42 -5.11
CA ASP A 58 3.65 -26.92 -3.76
C ASP A 58 4.90 -27.44 -3.00
N ALA A 59 5.96 -27.78 -3.74
CA ALA A 59 7.25 -28.21 -3.18
C ALA A 59 7.98 -27.12 -2.36
N PHE A 60 7.76 -25.81 -2.65
CA PHE A 60 8.35 -24.71 -1.90
C PHE A 60 7.49 -24.27 -0.71
N ALA A 61 6.20 -24.55 -0.74
CA ALA A 61 5.25 -24.15 0.29
C ALA A 61 5.34 -25.04 1.55
N SER A 62 6.00 -26.20 1.48
CA SER A 62 6.04 -27.17 2.58
C SER A 62 6.93 -26.78 3.77
N SER A 63 7.71 -25.70 3.67
CA SER A 63 8.72 -25.37 4.67
C SER A 63 8.45 -24.10 5.50
N ASN A 64 7.41 -23.29 5.16
CA ASN A 64 7.19 -22.02 5.86
C ASN A 64 5.70 -21.72 6.03
N GLY A 65 5.17 -21.91 7.26
CA GLY A 65 3.77 -21.68 7.60
C GLY A 65 3.29 -20.26 7.30
N ASP A 66 4.19 -19.27 7.33
CA ASP A 66 3.88 -17.87 7.05
C ASP A 66 3.51 -17.66 5.55
N LEU A 67 4.19 -18.35 4.63
CA LEU A 67 3.89 -18.27 3.19
C LEU A 67 2.49 -18.85 2.88
N LEU A 68 2.14 -19.96 3.50
CA LEU A 68 0.80 -20.57 3.34
C LEU A 68 -0.29 -19.65 3.88
N ALA A 69 -0.06 -18.99 5.00
CA ALA A 69 -1.01 -18.02 5.57
C ALA A 69 -1.20 -16.79 4.67
N ILE A 70 -0.14 -16.29 4.05
CA ILE A 70 -0.22 -15.17 3.10
C ILE A 70 -0.98 -15.61 1.85
N ARG A 71 -0.68 -16.78 1.28
CA ARG A 71 -1.37 -17.34 0.11
C ARG A 71 -2.85 -17.54 0.37
N ASP A 72 -3.23 -18.06 1.54
CA ASP A 72 -4.63 -18.22 1.96
C ASP A 72 -5.34 -16.85 2.03
N ARG A 73 -4.68 -15.82 2.60
CA ARG A 73 -5.22 -14.44 2.62
C ARG A 73 -5.43 -13.88 1.22
N ILE A 74 -4.45 -14.06 0.31
CA ILE A 74 -4.56 -13.62 -1.09
C ILE A 74 -5.73 -14.32 -1.77
N THR A 75 -5.82 -15.65 -1.67
CA THR A 75 -6.90 -16.44 -2.27
C THR A 75 -8.27 -16.03 -1.75
N LYS A 76 -8.41 -15.85 -0.44
CA LYS A 76 -9.65 -15.34 0.19
C LYS A 76 -10.01 -13.94 -0.31
N SER A 77 -9.02 -13.08 -0.53
CA SER A 77 -9.24 -11.73 -1.02
C SER A 77 -9.79 -11.68 -2.45
N GLN A 78 -9.39 -12.64 -3.29
CA GLN A 78 -9.84 -12.70 -4.68
C GLN A 78 -11.34 -13.01 -4.81
N ILE A 79 -11.88 -13.81 -3.89
CA ILE A 79 -13.30 -14.19 -3.86
C ILE A 79 -14.16 -13.24 -3.00
N ALA A 80 -13.53 -12.33 -2.24
CA ALA A 80 -14.25 -11.39 -1.40
C ALA A 80 -15.01 -10.37 -2.25
N GLU A 81 -16.29 -10.18 -1.93
CA GLU A 81 -17.10 -9.14 -2.53
C GLU A 81 -17.07 -7.88 -1.66
N PHE A 82 -16.73 -6.75 -2.29
CA PHE A 82 -16.76 -5.45 -1.64
C PHE A 82 -17.86 -4.60 -2.25
N VAL A 83 -18.79 -4.19 -1.41
CA VAL A 83 -19.89 -3.30 -1.78
C VAL A 83 -19.47 -1.87 -1.51
N ILE A 84 -19.87 -0.95 -2.40
CA ILE A 84 -19.60 0.47 -2.22
C ILE A 84 -20.37 0.95 -0.97
N PRO A 85 -19.73 1.71 -0.06
CA PRO A 85 -20.39 2.24 1.11
C PRO A 85 -21.63 3.08 0.75
N SER A 86 -22.76 2.76 1.34
CA SER A 86 -24.01 3.52 1.14
C SER A 86 -23.93 4.96 1.68
N THR A 87 -22.92 5.25 2.51
CA THR A 87 -22.64 6.58 3.04
C THR A 87 -21.82 7.46 2.07
N LEU A 88 -21.39 6.92 0.92
CA LEU A 88 -20.77 7.69 -0.14
C LEU A 88 -21.84 8.58 -0.82
N ASN A 89 -21.66 9.88 -0.72
CA ASN A 89 -22.57 10.84 -1.38
C ASN A 89 -22.11 11.10 -2.83
N GLY A 90 -22.37 10.14 -3.71
CA GLY A 90 -22.01 10.20 -5.12
C GLY A 90 -22.04 8.83 -5.78
N GLU A 91 -22.01 8.83 -7.10
CA GLU A 91 -21.98 7.60 -7.91
C GLU A 91 -20.59 7.39 -8.51
N LEU A 92 -20.07 6.18 -8.34
CA LEU A 92 -18.84 5.75 -8.98
C LEU A 92 -19.15 5.24 -10.40
N LYS A 93 -18.32 5.61 -11.37
CA LYS A 93 -18.33 4.99 -12.70
C LYS A 93 -17.82 3.56 -12.62
N ASN A 94 -18.14 2.71 -13.61
CA ASN A 94 -17.77 1.29 -13.59
C ASN A 94 -16.27 1.07 -13.31
N TYR A 95 -15.38 1.80 -14.01
CA TYR A 95 -13.93 1.67 -13.78
C TYR A 95 -13.49 2.14 -12.39
N GLN A 96 -14.21 3.09 -11.77
CA GLN A 96 -13.94 3.54 -10.39
C GLN A 96 -14.42 2.49 -9.37
N ILE A 97 -15.52 1.80 -9.68
CA ILE A 97 -15.99 0.63 -8.91
C ILE A 97 -14.94 -0.48 -8.94
N ASP A 98 -14.39 -0.76 -10.12
CA ASP A 98 -13.33 -1.76 -10.28
C ASP A 98 -12.07 -1.38 -9.52
N GLY A 99 -11.65 -0.11 -9.58
CA GLY A 99 -10.52 0.42 -8.81
C GLY A 99 -10.74 0.36 -7.31
N TYR A 100 -11.93 0.73 -6.82
CA TYR A 100 -12.31 0.59 -5.42
C TYR A 100 -12.23 -0.87 -4.95
N LYS A 101 -12.85 -1.81 -5.69
CA LYS A 101 -12.83 -3.23 -5.36
C LYS A 101 -11.41 -3.80 -5.37
N TRP A 102 -10.60 -3.38 -6.34
CA TRP A 102 -9.19 -3.76 -6.41
C TRP A 102 -8.41 -3.28 -5.19
N MET A 103 -8.57 -1.99 -4.80
CA MET A 103 -7.94 -1.47 -3.58
C MET A 103 -8.37 -2.25 -2.34
N MET A 104 -9.67 -2.51 -2.17
CA MET A 104 -10.18 -3.23 -1.01
C MET A 104 -9.66 -4.67 -0.96
N ARG A 105 -9.61 -5.38 -2.10
CA ARG A 105 -9.01 -6.72 -2.19
C ARG A 105 -7.54 -6.69 -1.81
N THR A 106 -6.78 -5.75 -2.36
CA THR A 106 -5.35 -5.61 -2.06
C THR A 106 -5.12 -5.30 -0.58
N LEU A 107 -5.84 -4.35 0.00
CA LEU A 107 -5.73 -3.98 1.41
C LEU A 107 -6.17 -5.09 2.38
N SER A 108 -6.94 -6.08 1.94
CA SER A 108 -7.35 -7.19 2.81
C SER A 108 -6.22 -8.18 3.13
N TRP A 109 -5.14 -8.17 2.35
CA TRP A 109 -4.00 -9.07 2.57
C TRP A 109 -2.65 -8.34 2.61
N SER A 110 -2.57 -7.10 2.11
CA SER A 110 -1.34 -6.30 2.08
C SER A 110 -1.41 -5.12 3.03
N GLY A 111 -0.25 -4.61 3.44
CA GLY A 111 -0.14 -3.40 4.27
C GLY A 111 -0.39 -2.10 3.53
N GLY A 112 -0.62 -2.11 2.21
CA GLY A 112 -0.84 -0.91 1.42
C GLY A 112 -1.16 -1.16 -0.04
N VAL A 113 -1.58 -0.11 -0.74
CA VAL A 113 -1.93 -0.14 -2.17
C VAL A 113 -1.55 1.18 -2.83
N CYS A 114 -1.14 1.11 -4.09
CA CYS A 114 -0.82 2.30 -4.89
C CYS A 114 -1.76 2.40 -6.09
N LEU A 115 -2.66 3.39 -6.09
CA LEU A 115 -3.56 3.69 -7.21
C LEU A 115 -2.85 4.63 -8.19
N ALA A 116 -2.31 4.09 -9.28
CA ALA A 116 -1.50 4.80 -10.27
C ALA A 116 -2.26 5.14 -11.56
N ASP A 117 -3.57 5.36 -11.48
CA ASP A 117 -4.40 5.81 -12.60
C ASP A 117 -3.97 7.18 -13.13
N ASP A 118 -4.31 7.48 -14.38
CA ASP A 118 -4.08 8.79 -14.99
C ASP A 118 -4.78 9.91 -14.23
N MET A 119 -4.29 11.14 -14.43
CA MET A 119 -4.91 12.35 -13.85
C MET A 119 -6.35 12.51 -14.38
N GLY A 120 -7.26 12.96 -13.53
CA GLY A 120 -8.65 13.21 -13.90
C GLY A 120 -9.58 11.99 -13.85
N LEU A 121 -9.08 10.78 -13.59
CA LEU A 121 -9.90 9.57 -13.48
C LEU A 121 -10.62 9.42 -12.12
N GLY A 122 -10.53 10.42 -11.25
CA GLY A 122 -11.27 10.44 -9.98
C GLY A 122 -10.67 9.50 -8.94
N LYS A 123 -9.34 9.47 -8.82
CA LYS A 123 -8.66 8.74 -7.75
C LYS A 123 -9.16 9.15 -6.36
N THR A 124 -9.44 10.43 -6.18
CA THR A 124 -9.89 10.99 -4.89
C THR A 124 -11.20 10.36 -4.42
N ILE A 125 -12.23 10.29 -5.27
CA ILE A 125 -13.52 9.69 -4.87
C ILE A 125 -13.42 8.18 -4.62
N GLN A 126 -12.56 7.47 -5.36
CA GLN A 126 -12.28 6.05 -5.12
C GLN A 126 -11.62 5.86 -3.76
N THR A 127 -10.63 6.70 -3.42
CA THR A 127 -9.94 6.69 -2.12
C THR A 127 -10.91 7.04 -0.99
N ILE A 128 -11.78 8.04 -1.18
CA ILE A 128 -12.83 8.40 -0.20
C ILE A 128 -13.78 7.23 0.05
N ALA A 129 -14.15 6.46 -0.98
CA ALA A 129 -14.96 5.26 -0.80
C ALA A 129 -14.24 4.19 0.08
N VAL A 130 -12.92 4.02 -0.09
CA VAL A 130 -12.11 3.16 0.78
C VAL A 130 -12.08 3.70 2.22
N MET A 131 -11.90 5.00 2.41
CA MET A 131 -11.92 5.64 3.74
C MET A 131 -13.26 5.40 4.47
N LEU A 132 -14.38 5.54 3.76
CA LEU A 132 -15.71 5.29 4.31
C LEU A 132 -15.88 3.83 4.73
N GLN A 133 -15.38 2.89 3.93
CA GLN A 133 -15.46 1.47 4.25
C GLN A 133 -14.64 1.09 5.48
N LYS A 134 -13.54 1.78 5.70
CA LYS A 134 -12.57 1.50 6.76
C LYS A 134 -12.58 2.50 7.92
N ARG A 135 -13.62 3.33 8.01
CA ARG A 135 -13.74 4.39 9.04
C ARG A 135 -13.71 3.87 10.49
N ASP A 136 -14.07 2.60 10.66
CA ASP A 136 -14.13 1.94 11.95
C ASP A 136 -12.81 1.24 12.32
N ASP A 137 -11.80 1.25 11.43
CA ASP A 137 -10.46 0.71 11.71
C ASP A 137 -9.59 1.70 12.51
N GLY A 138 -9.95 2.99 12.55
CA GLY A 138 -9.23 4.05 13.25
C GLY A 138 -9.35 5.41 12.56
N PRO A 139 -8.70 6.44 13.10
CA PRO A 139 -8.63 7.75 12.47
C PRO A 139 -7.86 7.68 11.14
N ILE A 140 -8.15 8.61 10.24
CA ILE A 140 -7.59 8.66 8.90
C ILE A 140 -6.66 9.86 8.77
N LEU A 141 -5.44 9.64 8.24
CA LEU A 141 -4.51 10.70 7.89
C LEU A 141 -4.41 10.82 6.36
N VAL A 142 -4.63 12.02 5.84
CA VAL A 142 -4.36 12.36 4.43
C VAL A 142 -3.19 13.31 4.36
N VAL A 143 -2.15 12.93 3.65
CA VAL A 143 -0.98 13.78 3.39
C VAL A 143 -0.95 14.11 1.90
N ALA A 144 -0.94 15.41 1.59
CA ALA A 144 -1.05 15.90 0.22
C ALA A 144 -0.14 17.12 -0.02
N PRO A 145 0.16 17.49 -1.25
CA PRO A 145 0.78 18.78 -1.55
C PRO A 145 -0.06 19.94 -0.99
N THR A 146 0.61 21.01 -0.53
CA THR A 146 -0.07 22.17 0.09
C THR A 146 -1.18 22.74 -0.78
N SER A 147 -0.99 22.77 -2.09
CA SER A 147 -1.95 23.31 -3.07
C SER A 147 -3.27 22.55 -3.14
N VAL A 148 -3.30 21.27 -2.75
CA VAL A 148 -4.48 20.42 -2.86
C VAL A 148 -5.12 20.05 -1.51
N VAL A 149 -4.56 20.51 -0.39
CA VAL A 149 -5.12 20.27 0.96
C VAL A 149 -6.58 20.74 1.06
N LEU A 150 -6.90 21.95 0.57
CA LEU A 150 -8.26 22.47 0.58
C LEU A 150 -9.19 21.76 -0.40
N ASN A 151 -8.65 21.25 -1.50
CA ASN A 151 -9.40 20.43 -2.43
C ASN A 151 -9.84 19.11 -1.74
N TRP A 152 -8.94 18.46 -1.00
CA TRP A 152 -9.29 17.29 -0.18
C TRP A 152 -10.42 17.58 0.80
N GLN A 153 -10.38 18.74 1.48
CA GLN A 153 -11.47 19.17 2.36
C GLN A 153 -12.79 19.25 1.61
N SER A 154 -12.80 19.93 0.47
CA SER A 154 -14.01 20.11 -0.34
C SER A 154 -14.56 18.78 -0.85
N GLU A 155 -13.70 17.87 -1.32
CA GLU A 155 -14.08 16.54 -1.80
C GLU A 155 -14.64 15.67 -0.65
N LEU A 156 -14.01 15.68 0.53
CA LEU A 156 -14.49 14.96 1.72
C LEU A 156 -15.87 15.46 2.17
N VAL A 157 -16.06 16.78 2.27
CA VAL A 157 -17.36 17.36 2.62
C VAL A 157 -18.44 16.99 1.61
N ARG A 158 -18.08 16.96 0.32
CA ARG A 158 -19.00 16.62 -0.76
C ARG A 158 -19.37 15.14 -0.79
N PHE A 159 -18.38 14.25 -0.74
CA PHE A 159 -18.57 12.81 -1.00
C PHE A 159 -18.68 11.96 0.26
N ALA A 160 -18.17 12.45 1.39
CA ALA A 160 -18.18 11.73 2.66
C ALA A 160 -18.58 12.65 3.84
N PRO A 161 -19.79 13.26 3.82
CA PRO A 161 -20.22 14.19 4.87
C PRO A 161 -20.35 13.51 6.25
N SER A 162 -20.34 12.21 6.31
CA SER A 162 -20.32 11.43 7.56
C SER A 162 -18.94 11.33 8.22
N LEU A 163 -17.86 11.71 7.52
CA LEU A 163 -16.53 11.82 8.08
C LEU A 163 -16.26 13.23 8.57
N ASN A 164 -15.67 13.36 9.75
CA ASN A 164 -15.35 14.65 10.33
C ASN A 164 -13.96 15.12 9.87
N THR A 165 -13.93 16.08 8.96
CA THR A 165 -12.69 16.55 8.32
C THR A 165 -12.04 17.68 9.12
N LYS A 166 -10.78 17.52 9.46
CA LYS A 166 -9.94 18.50 10.17
C LYS A 166 -8.70 18.85 9.35
N ILE A 167 -8.35 20.14 9.26
CA ILE A 167 -7.19 20.62 8.49
C ILE A 167 -6.08 21.05 9.43
N LEU A 168 -5.00 20.27 9.47
CA LEU A 168 -3.88 20.53 10.39
C LEU A 168 -3.15 21.82 10.06
N ASN A 169 -3.06 22.17 8.78
CA ASN A 169 -2.39 23.40 8.33
C ASN A 169 -3.03 24.68 8.88
N GLN A 170 -4.35 24.66 9.12
CA GLN A 170 -5.12 25.82 9.59
C GLN A 170 -5.28 25.87 11.12
N CYS A 171 -4.86 24.82 11.84
CA CYS A 171 -5.02 24.75 13.28
C CYS A 171 -3.92 25.52 14.01
N ALA A 172 -4.29 26.32 15.02
CA ALA A 172 -3.32 26.99 15.91
C ALA A 172 -2.70 25.98 16.92
N HIS A 173 -3.51 25.04 17.43
CA HIS A 173 -3.10 24.08 18.46
C HIS A 173 -2.95 22.67 17.86
N LYS A 174 -1.91 22.48 17.03
CA LYS A 174 -1.71 21.27 16.22
C LYS A 174 -1.61 19.99 17.04
N THR A 175 -0.78 20.00 18.09
CA THR A 175 -0.61 18.83 18.98
C THR A 175 -1.95 18.41 19.60
N LYS A 176 -2.70 19.36 20.13
CA LYS A 176 -4.02 19.09 20.72
C LYS A 176 -4.98 18.48 19.69
N MET A 177 -5.01 19.03 18.47
CA MET A 177 -5.84 18.49 17.38
C MET A 177 -5.46 17.05 17.06
N ILE A 178 -4.16 16.72 16.98
CA ILE A 178 -3.68 15.36 16.70
C ILE A 178 -4.07 14.42 17.84
N ASP A 179 -3.93 14.85 19.10
CA ASP A 179 -4.27 14.03 20.26
C ASP A 179 -5.78 13.71 20.33
N GLU A 180 -6.63 14.67 19.91
CA GLU A 180 -8.10 14.57 19.92
C GLU A 180 -8.68 13.84 18.69
N ILE A 181 -7.87 13.47 17.70
CA ILE A 181 -8.32 12.71 16.53
C ILE A 181 -8.79 11.31 16.97
N SER A 182 -9.93 10.87 16.48
CA SER A 182 -10.55 9.59 16.81
C SER A 182 -11.23 8.94 15.59
N PHE A 183 -11.89 7.81 15.82
CA PHE A 183 -12.64 7.08 14.78
C PHE A 183 -13.63 7.99 14.05
N GLY A 184 -13.69 7.89 12.74
CA GLY A 184 -14.53 8.74 11.90
C GLY A 184 -13.96 10.13 11.59
N ASP A 185 -12.82 10.50 12.20
CA ASP A 185 -12.10 11.73 11.87
C ASP A 185 -11.13 11.52 10.71
N VAL A 186 -11.02 12.53 9.84
CA VAL A 186 -10.01 12.63 8.78
C VAL A 186 -9.15 13.86 9.03
N LEU A 187 -7.87 13.65 9.32
CA LEU A 187 -6.89 14.72 9.44
C LEU A 187 -6.20 14.91 8.10
N VAL A 188 -6.36 16.09 7.50
CA VAL A 188 -5.65 16.44 6.26
C VAL A 188 -4.48 17.35 6.57
N ALA A 189 -3.30 16.99 6.10
CA ALA A 189 -2.05 17.72 6.32
C ALA A 189 -1.25 17.84 5.01
N SER A 190 -0.46 18.91 4.90
CA SER A 190 0.56 18.95 3.84
C SER A 190 1.80 18.14 4.22
N TYR A 191 2.60 17.69 3.22
CA TYR A 191 3.88 17.03 3.46
C TYR A 191 4.79 17.83 4.38
N GLY A 192 4.89 19.16 4.18
CA GLY A 192 5.66 20.03 5.07
C GLY A 192 5.12 20.06 6.50
N MET A 193 3.78 20.04 6.67
CA MET A 193 3.14 19.99 7.99
C MET A 193 3.36 18.64 8.65
N MET A 194 3.26 17.54 7.90
CA MET A 194 3.57 16.19 8.40
C MET A 194 4.98 16.15 8.99
N LEU A 195 5.98 16.64 8.27
CA LEU A 195 7.37 16.67 8.75
C LEU A 195 7.56 17.47 10.04
N THR A 196 6.85 18.60 10.17
CA THR A 196 6.97 19.42 11.38
C THR A 196 6.27 18.80 12.60
N GLN A 197 5.30 17.91 12.38
CA GLN A 197 4.50 17.27 13.41
C GLN A 197 4.74 15.77 13.53
N ILE A 198 5.78 15.24 12.87
CA ILE A 198 6.04 13.79 12.78
C ILE A 198 6.06 13.13 14.16
N ALA A 199 6.74 13.71 15.15
CA ALA A 199 6.84 13.17 16.50
C ALA A 199 5.48 13.09 17.26
N ASN A 200 4.47 13.85 16.83
CA ASN A 200 3.13 13.77 17.38
C ASN A 200 2.27 12.78 16.58
N LEU A 201 2.42 12.75 15.26
CA LEU A 201 1.68 11.86 14.37
C LEU A 201 2.10 10.37 14.57
N GLU A 202 3.37 10.10 14.85
CA GLU A 202 3.89 8.75 15.13
C GLU A 202 3.34 8.13 16.41
N LYS A 203 2.91 8.94 17.37
CA LYS A 203 2.32 8.46 18.63
C LYS A 203 0.89 7.95 18.46
N LYS A 204 0.28 8.23 17.30
CA LYS A 204 -1.11 7.90 17.02
C LYS A 204 -1.19 6.66 16.16
N GLU A 205 -2.05 5.74 16.50
CA GLU A 205 -2.42 4.63 15.64
C GLU A 205 -3.43 5.12 14.60
N TRP A 206 -3.06 4.99 13.34
CA TRP A 206 -3.88 5.39 12.20
C TRP A 206 -4.52 4.16 11.57
N GLY A 207 -5.84 4.19 11.34
CA GLY A 207 -6.54 3.15 10.60
C GLY A 207 -6.14 3.15 9.11
N ILE A 208 -5.98 4.36 8.54
CA ILE A 208 -5.50 4.54 7.15
C ILE A 208 -4.59 5.76 7.08
N ILE A 209 -3.52 5.63 6.30
CA ILE A 209 -2.71 6.77 5.85
C ILE A 209 -2.82 6.84 4.32
N VAL A 210 -3.26 7.98 3.81
CA VAL A 210 -3.33 8.29 2.37
C VAL A 210 -2.24 9.27 2.02
N LEU A 211 -1.42 8.92 1.02
CA LEU A 211 -0.38 9.79 0.48
C LEU A 211 -0.79 10.21 -0.95
N ASP A 212 -1.24 11.43 -1.11
CA ASP A 212 -1.57 11.99 -2.43
C ASP A 212 -0.33 12.54 -3.10
N GLU A 213 -0.22 12.35 -4.43
CA GLU A 213 0.96 12.72 -5.19
C GLU A 213 2.26 12.18 -4.55
N ALA A 214 2.28 10.87 -4.23
CA ALA A 214 3.37 10.21 -3.51
C ALA A 214 4.76 10.32 -4.18
N HIS A 215 4.82 10.84 -5.42
CA HIS A 215 6.08 11.19 -6.05
C HIS A 215 6.88 12.24 -5.24
N ALA A 216 6.23 13.00 -4.36
CA ALA A 216 6.88 13.93 -3.45
C ALA A 216 7.86 13.26 -2.48
N ILE A 217 7.65 11.98 -2.16
CA ILE A 217 8.49 11.19 -1.24
C ILE A 217 9.33 10.12 -1.92
N LYS A 218 9.36 10.04 -3.25
CA LYS A 218 10.09 8.98 -3.98
C LYS A 218 11.61 9.01 -3.78
N ASN A 219 12.16 10.13 -3.32
CA ASN A 219 13.60 10.25 -3.08
C ASN A 219 13.91 9.90 -1.62
N TYR A 220 14.45 8.68 -1.38
CA TYR A 220 14.82 8.16 -0.07
C TYR A 220 15.86 9.00 0.70
N ASN A 221 16.56 9.93 0.03
CA ASN A 221 17.49 10.85 0.67
C ASN A 221 16.82 12.10 1.26
N THR A 222 15.53 12.30 1.04
CA THR A 222 14.80 13.45 1.58
C THR A 222 14.27 13.19 2.99
N LYS A 223 14.12 14.28 3.77
CA LYS A 223 13.50 14.21 5.10
C LYS A 223 12.03 13.72 5.04
N ALA A 224 11.37 13.83 3.88
CA ALA A 224 9.98 13.43 3.70
C ALA A 224 9.83 11.91 3.53
N PHE A 225 10.91 11.20 3.19
CA PHE A 225 10.91 9.74 3.08
C PHE A 225 11.28 9.07 4.42
N LYS A 226 12.18 9.70 5.20
CA LYS A 226 12.62 9.20 6.52
C LYS A 226 11.57 9.46 7.57
#